data_d9a642bb80c2757ede1a442bbe77f216
#
_entry.id   d9a642bb80c2757ede1a442bbe77f216
#
_cell.length_a   1.000
_cell.length_b   1.000
_cell.length_c   1.000
_cell.angle_alpha   90.00
_cell.angle_beta   90.00
_cell.angle_gamma   90.00
#
_symmetry.space_group_name_H-M   'P 1'
#
loop_
_entity.id
_entity.type
_entity.pdbx_description
1 polymer ?
#
loop_
_entity_poly.entity_id
_entity_poly.type
_entity_poly.pdbx_seq_one_letter_code
_entity_poly.pdbx_strand_id
1 'polypeptide(L)'
;TAHGLSPILGILDEVGQVRGPRSDFVDAITTSQGAHAEPLLIAISTQAPTDADLLSLWIDDAVLSKDAQTVCHLYAAPVECDLLDAKAWKAANPAMGKFRDADDVRRQAEEANRMPSAESKFRNLILNQRVEARSPFVSRNVWMSCGGEAAPWQGQQVFAGLDLSATTDLTALVAIWNDAEGVWQAASYFWTPETGLVDRAKRDRVPYDVWADQGHLLTTPGATVDYDFVASFVLEMAGECDLTLAFDRWRMGTFRQSLARMGASDEFIADRMKEFGQGFISISPALDLLEADMLNARIRHGGHPVLTMCAANAVVVQDAA
;
A
#
# COMPACT_ATOMS: atom_id res chain seq x y z
N THR A 1 -9.57 19.21 26.65
CA THR A 1 -9.80 20.42 25.85
C THR A 1 -8.78 21.47 26.27
N ALA A 2 -7.88 21.86 25.36
CA ALA A 2 -6.87 22.89 25.63
C ALA A 2 -7.41 24.33 25.47
N HIS A 3 -8.72 24.48 25.23
CA HIS A 3 -9.35 25.80 25.12
C HIS A 3 -9.34 26.51 26.48
N GLY A 4 -8.87 27.78 26.47
CA GLY A 4 -8.75 28.61 27.68
C GLY A 4 -7.36 28.66 28.28
N LEU A 5 -6.38 27.96 27.74
CA LEU A 5 -4.95 28.12 28.05
C LEU A 5 -4.39 29.31 27.23
N SER A 6 -3.35 29.95 27.75
CA SER A 6 -2.59 30.99 27.03
C SER A 6 -1.10 30.79 27.31
N PRO A 7 -0.50 29.70 26.79
CA PRO A 7 0.90 29.37 27.08
C PRO A 7 1.87 30.24 26.26
N ILE A 8 2.87 30.82 26.90
CA ILE A 8 3.99 31.47 26.22
C ILE A 8 4.97 30.43 25.62
N LEU A 9 5.05 29.24 26.23
CA LEU A 9 5.86 28.10 25.79
C LEU A 9 4.94 26.89 25.66
N GLY A 10 4.89 26.31 24.46
CA GLY A 10 4.27 25.02 24.16
C GLY A 10 5.36 24.00 23.86
N ILE A 11 5.31 22.83 24.49
CA ILE A 11 6.18 21.68 24.14
C ILE A 11 5.24 20.55 23.74
N LEU A 12 5.37 20.12 22.47
CA LEU A 12 4.64 19.00 21.90
C LEU A 12 5.58 17.81 21.82
N ASP A 13 5.34 16.80 22.65
CA ASP A 13 6.09 15.56 22.61
C ASP A 13 5.36 14.52 21.79
N GLU A 14 6.09 13.73 20.99
CA GLU A 14 5.60 12.66 20.14
C GLU A 14 4.51 13.09 19.11
N VAL A 15 4.59 14.34 18.62
CA VAL A 15 3.63 14.86 17.64
C VAL A 15 3.64 14.08 16.31
N GLY A 16 4.69 13.36 16.00
CA GLY A 16 4.75 12.43 14.87
C GLY A 16 3.81 11.24 14.95
N GLN A 17 3.21 10.98 16.14
CA GLN A 17 2.18 9.96 16.31
C GLN A 17 0.77 10.48 15.97
N VAL A 18 0.62 11.78 15.73
CA VAL A 18 -0.65 12.39 15.29
C VAL A 18 -0.91 12.01 13.83
N ARG A 19 -2.03 11.37 13.58
CA ARG A 19 -2.44 10.92 12.25
C ARG A 19 -3.21 12.00 11.51
N GLY A 20 -2.94 12.11 10.21
CA GLY A 20 -3.57 13.09 9.33
C GLY A 20 -2.97 14.49 9.44
N PRO A 21 -3.45 15.42 8.59
CA PRO A 21 -2.84 16.73 8.39
C PRO A 21 -3.14 17.75 9.50
N ARG A 22 -4.00 17.42 10.47
CA ARG A 22 -4.48 18.34 11.52
C ARG A 22 -4.72 17.64 12.84
N SER A 23 -4.64 18.42 13.92
CA SER A 23 -5.01 18.01 15.25
C SER A 23 -5.68 19.16 15.99
N ASP A 24 -6.93 18.98 16.40
CA ASP A 24 -7.67 19.98 17.17
C ASP A 24 -6.94 20.39 18.45
N PHE A 25 -6.20 19.47 19.04
CA PHE A 25 -5.41 19.73 20.25
C PHE A 25 -4.22 20.65 19.93
N VAL A 26 -3.48 20.38 18.86
CA VAL A 26 -2.35 21.22 18.40
C VAL A 26 -2.84 22.57 17.95
N ASP A 27 -3.94 22.62 17.18
CA ASP A 27 -4.55 23.86 16.71
C ASP A 27 -5.03 24.74 17.91
N ALA A 28 -5.56 24.13 18.96
CA ALA A 28 -5.96 24.86 20.18
C ALA A 28 -4.75 25.48 20.90
N ILE A 29 -3.61 24.77 20.99
CA ILE A 29 -2.39 25.29 21.61
C ILE A 29 -1.81 26.44 20.76
N THR A 30 -1.62 26.24 19.47
CA THR A 30 -1.03 27.25 18.57
C THR A 30 -1.89 28.52 18.52
N THR A 31 -3.21 28.37 18.45
CA THR A 31 -4.14 29.50 18.46
C THR A 31 -4.10 30.26 19.78
N SER A 32 -3.98 29.55 20.91
CA SER A 32 -3.97 30.16 22.25
C SER A 32 -2.68 30.96 22.55
N GLN A 33 -1.61 30.68 21.82
CA GLN A 33 -0.33 31.44 21.91
C GLN A 33 -0.42 32.84 21.30
N GLY A 34 -1.39 33.10 20.44
CA GLY A 34 -1.53 34.40 19.77
C GLY A 34 -1.76 35.62 20.68
N ALA A 35 -1.99 35.39 21.98
CA ALA A 35 -2.06 36.46 23.00
C ALA A 35 -0.67 36.97 23.44
N HIS A 36 0.42 36.30 23.08
CA HIS A 36 1.78 36.63 23.47
C HIS A 36 2.56 37.26 22.30
N ALA A 37 3.44 38.22 22.60
CA ALA A 37 4.27 38.88 21.59
C ALA A 37 5.40 37.95 21.05
N GLU A 38 5.92 37.08 21.89
CA GLU A 38 7.03 36.16 21.57
C GLU A 38 6.74 34.75 22.11
N PRO A 39 5.74 34.05 21.55
CA PRO A 39 5.46 32.69 21.94
C PRO A 39 6.47 31.72 21.33
N LEU A 40 6.75 30.63 22.04
CA LEU A 40 7.62 29.57 21.56
C LEU A 40 6.86 28.24 21.53
N LEU A 41 6.87 27.57 20.38
CA LEU A 41 6.39 26.20 20.21
C LEU A 41 7.58 25.29 19.89
N ILE A 42 7.74 24.21 20.64
CA ILE A 42 8.78 23.20 20.43
C ILE A 42 8.09 21.87 20.15
N ALA A 43 8.41 21.23 19.04
CA ALA A 43 8.00 19.86 18.71
C ALA A 43 9.22 18.93 18.85
N ILE A 44 9.09 17.88 19.64
CA ILE A 44 10.11 16.83 19.84
C ILE A 44 9.46 15.49 19.50
N SER A 45 9.94 14.81 18.47
CA SER A 45 9.32 13.55 18.03
C SER A 45 10.20 12.76 17.07
N THR A 46 9.90 11.47 16.89
CA THR A 46 10.23 10.76 15.67
C THR A 46 9.40 11.32 14.51
N GLN A 47 9.88 11.13 13.27
CA GLN A 47 9.10 11.51 12.08
C GLN A 47 7.76 10.78 12.07
N ALA A 48 6.74 11.46 11.56
CA ALA A 48 5.47 10.80 11.27
C ALA A 48 5.66 9.76 10.16
N PRO A 49 4.85 8.68 10.17
CA PRO A 49 5.01 7.61 9.19
C PRO A 49 4.74 8.03 7.75
N THR A 50 3.78 8.95 7.51
CA THR A 50 3.37 9.33 6.16
C THR A 50 3.64 10.79 5.84
N ASP A 51 3.73 11.10 4.53
CA ASP A 51 3.87 12.47 4.05
C ASP A 51 2.64 13.36 4.34
N ALA A 52 1.47 12.74 4.51
CA ALA A 52 0.22 13.45 4.77
C ALA A 52 -0.03 13.75 6.27
N ASP A 53 0.83 13.27 7.17
CA ASP A 53 0.68 13.51 8.60
C ASP A 53 1.22 14.89 9.01
N LEU A 54 0.65 15.46 10.07
CA LEU A 54 0.91 16.83 10.53
C LEU A 54 2.40 17.18 10.66
N LEU A 55 3.19 16.32 11.34
CA LEU A 55 4.62 16.59 11.53
C LEU A 55 5.40 16.54 10.23
N SER A 56 5.03 15.68 9.29
CA SER A 56 5.65 15.62 7.97
C SER A 56 5.45 16.90 7.20
N LEU A 57 4.22 17.44 7.21
CA LEU A 57 3.92 18.74 6.59
C LEU A 57 4.71 19.88 7.22
N TRP A 58 4.87 19.88 8.54
CA TRP A 58 5.69 20.89 9.24
C TRP A 58 7.17 20.80 8.91
N ILE A 59 7.74 19.59 8.83
CA ILE A 59 9.14 19.40 8.44
C ILE A 59 9.36 19.89 6.99
N ASP A 60 8.47 19.51 6.08
CA ASP A 60 8.59 19.91 4.67
C ASP A 60 8.47 21.42 4.50
N ASP A 61 7.53 22.07 5.18
CA ASP A 61 7.43 23.53 5.19
C ASP A 61 8.68 24.17 5.79
N ALA A 62 9.17 23.71 6.93
CA ALA A 62 10.37 24.24 7.58
C ALA A 62 11.63 24.14 6.70
N VAL A 63 11.74 23.06 5.89
CA VAL A 63 12.87 22.86 4.97
C VAL A 63 12.73 23.72 3.71
N LEU A 64 11.51 23.88 3.19
CA LEU A 64 11.26 24.56 1.92
C LEU A 64 11.10 26.09 2.06
N SER A 65 10.40 26.56 3.10
CA SER A 65 10.06 27.98 3.27
C SER A 65 11.26 28.86 3.63
N LYS A 66 12.29 28.28 4.27
CA LYS A 66 13.44 29.01 4.84
C LYS A 66 13.00 30.16 5.77
N ASP A 67 11.87 29.98 6.47
CA ASP A 67 11.40 30.96 7.44
C ASP A 67 12.42 31.14 8.57
N ALA A 68 12.85 32.38 8.81
CA ALA A 68 13.84 32.71 9.83
C ALA A 68 13.33 32.45 11.27
N GLN A 69 12.02 32.32 11.46
CA GLN A 69 11.41 32.07 12.77
C GLN A 69 11.24 30.57 13.04
N THR A 70 11.49 29.71 12.04
CA THR A 70 11.34 28.27 12.15
C THR A 70 12.70 27.58 12.09
N VAL A 71 12.99 26.75 13.11
CA VAL A 71 14.21 25.94 13.18
C VAL A 71 13.83 24.45 13.14
N CYS A 72 14.42 23.71 12.22
CA CYS A 72 14.24 22.29 12.08
C CYS A 72 15.57 21.54 12.17
N HIS A 73 15.68 20.60 13.11
CA HIS A 73 16.80 19.67 13.21
C HIS A 73 16.28 18.26 12.95
N LEU A 74 16.59 17.70 11.79
CA LEU A 74 16.17 16.36 11.38
C LEU A 74 17.38 15.41 11.44
N TYR A 75 17.29 14.39 12.29
CA TYR A 75 18.23 13.28 12.38
C TYR A 75 17.58 12.02 11.86
N ALA A 76 17.84 11.67 10.60
CA ALA A 76 17.26 10.51 9.94
C ALA A 76 18.34 9.73 9.16
N ALA A 77 18.16 8.43 9.06
CA ALA A 77 18.96 7.60 8.16
C ALA A 77 18.55 7.84 6.69
N PRO A 78 19.46 7.64 5.71
CA PRO A 78 19.09 7.64 4.30
C PRO A 78 17.97 6.63 4.01
N VAL A 79 17.00 6.99 3.15
CA VAL A 79 15.81 6.17 2.88
C VAL A 79 16.19 4.76 2.37
N GLU A 80 17.17 4.69 1.47
CA GLU A 80 17.63 3.43 0.84
C GLU A 80 18.75 2.71 1.64
N CYS A 81 18.88 2.99 2.93
CA CYS A 81 19.91 2.32 3.74
C CYS A 81 19.55 0.86 4.04
N ASP A 82 20.60 0.02 4.16
CA ASP A 82 20.48 -1.31 4.72
C ASP A 82 20.08 -1.22 6.22
N LEU A 83 19.18 -2.12 6.65
CA LEU A 83 18.72 -2.19 8.05
C LEU A 83 19.87 -2.49 9.01
N LEU A 84 20.90 -3.18 8.56
CA LEU A 84 22.07 -3.58 9.38
C LEU A 84 23.23 -2.56 9.29
N ASP A 85 23.06 -1.44 8.59
CA ASP A 85 24.11 -0.41 8.49
C ASP A 85 24.21 0.43 9.78
N ALA A 86 25.28 0.19 10.54
CA ALA A 86 25.56 0.92 11.78
C ALA A 86 25.78 2.44 11.57
N LYS A 87 26.18 2.87 10.35
CA LYS A 87 26.31 4.30 10.03
C LYS A 87 24.93 4.95 9.91
N ALA A 88 23.98 4.24 9.30
CA ALA A 88 22.59 4.68 9.21
C ALA A 88 21.97 4.81 10.61
N TRP A 89 22.20 3.83 11.51
CA TRP A 89 21.72 3.92 12.89
C TRP A 89 22.27 5.16 13.61
N LYS A 90 23.56 5.45 13.45
CA LYS A 90 24.19 6.60 14.09
C LYS A 90 23.71 7.94 13.52
N ALA A 91 23.41 8.00 12.22
CA ALA A 91 22.86 9.19 11.58
C ALA A 91 21.48 9.57 12.16
N ALA A 92 20.63 8.56 12.39
CA ALA A 92 19.31 8.76 12.98
C ALA A 92 19.34 8.90 14.51
N ASN A 93 20.39 8.38 15.17
CA ASN A 93 20.51 8.38 16.64
C ASN A 93 21.84 9.03 17.08
N PRO A 94 21.95 10.36 17.16
CA PRO A 94 23.18 11.05 17.58
C PRO A 94 23.67 10.65 18.99
N ALA A 95 22.77 10.14 19.81
CA ALA A 95 23.05 9.64 21.17
C ALA A 95 23.61 8.21 21.20
N MET A 96 23.80 7.57 20.05
CA MET A 96 24.32 6.21 19.94
C MET A 96 25.70 6.09 20.62
N GLY A 97 25.83 5.10 21.52
CA GLY A 97 27.04 4.87 22.29
C GLY A 97 27.23 5.83 23.45
N LYS A 98 26.27 6.74 23.76
CA LYS A 98 26.22 7.56 24.96
C LYS A 98 25.14 7.02 25.90
N PHE A 99 23.87 7.27 25.60
CA PHE A 99 22.74 6.75 26.36
C PHE A 99 21.77 5.91 25.51
N ARG A 100 21.99 5.80 24.20
CA ARG A 100 21.34 4.82 23.36
C ARG A 100 22.23 3.60 23.14
N ASP A 101 21.75 2.43 23.53
CA ASP A 101 22.52 1.19 23.47
C ASP A 101 22.56 0.68 21.99
N ALA A 102 23.80 0.49 21.50
CA ALA A 102 24.02 0.02 20.13
C ALA A 102 23.67 -1.47 19.95
N ASP A 103 23.81 -2.28 20.99
CA ASP A 103 23.49 -3.70 20.93
C ASP A 103 21.97 -3.93 20.90
N ASP A 104 21.22 -3.06 21.58
CA ASP A 104 19.76 -3.06 21.49
C ASP A 104 19.29 -2.71 20.07
N VAL A 105 19.85 -1.65 19.48
CA VAL A 105 19.51 -1.27 18.08
C VAL A 105 19.87 -2.40 17.11
N ARG A 106 21.01 -3.08 17.30
CA ARG A 106 21.40 -4.22 16.46
C ARG A 106 20.38 -5.35 16.53
N ARG A 107 19.94 -5.74 17.74
CA ARG A 107 18.92 -6.80 17.90
C ARG A 107 17.61 -6.45 17.19
N GLN A 108 17.16 -5.19 17.31
CA GLN A 108 15.95 -4.72 16.62
C GLN A 108 16.15 -4.70 15.10
N ALA A 109 17.33 -4.33 14.59
CA ALA A 109 17.67 -4.36 13.18
C ALA A 109 17.66 -5.79 12.61
N GLU A 110 18.26 -6.74 13.35
CA GLU A 110 18.25 -8.16 12.98
C GLU A 110 16.84 -8.75 12.98
N GLU A 111 16.00 -8.36 13.93
CA GLU A 111 14.59 -8.74 13.96
C GLU A 111 13.84 -8.18 12.75
N ALA A 112 13.99 -6.88 12.48
CA ALA A 112 13.39 -6.22 11.32
C ALA A 112 13.84 -6.83 9.97
N ASN A 113 15.11 -7.26 9.90
CA ASN A 113 15.64 -7.91 8.69
C ASN A 113 15.09 -9.32 8.48
N ARG A 114 14.67 -10.02 9.54
CA ARG A 114 14.05 -11.34 9.46
C ARG A 114 12.53 -11.28 9.33
N MET A 115 11.90 -10.24 9.92
CA MET A 115 10.44 -10.12 10.00
C MET A 115 9.96 -8.87 9.26
N PRO A 116 9.39 -9.00 8.06
CA PRO A 116 8.91 -7.86 7.27
C PRO A 116 7.92 -6.95 8.04
N SER A 117 7.10 -7.53 8.91
CA SER A 117 6.17 -6.78 9.76
C SER A 117 6.86 -5.87 10.78
N ALA A 118 8.10 -6.15 11.15
CA ALA A 118 8.90 -5.34 12.09
C ALA A 118 9.70 -4.23 11.38
N GLU A 119 9.96 -4.37 10.06
CA GLU A 119 10.79 -3.44 9.28
C GLU A 119 10.24 -2.02 9.30
N SER A 120 8.96 -1.84 9.01
CA SER A 120 8.32 -0.52 8.96
C SER A 120 8.41 0.22 10.29
N LYS A 121 8.22 -0.49 11.40
CA LYS A 121 8.37 0.06 12.75
C LYS A 121 9.83 0.44 13.06
N PHE A 122 10.78 -0.40 12.69
CA PHE A 122 12.21 -0.12 12.88
C PHE A 122 12.64 1.08 12.04
N ARG A 123 12.25 1.16 10.78
CA ARG A 123 12.54 2.30 9.90
C ARG A 123 11.98 3.61 10.47
N ASN A 124 10.73 3.61 10.93
CA ASN A 124 10.13 4.82 11.47
C ASN A 124 10.72 5.22 12.84
N LEU A 125 10.71 4.32 13.82
CA LEU A 125 11.03 4.68 15.20
C LEU A 125 12.54 4.68 15.52
N ILE A 126 13.34 3.92 14.77
CA ILE A 126 14.80 3.81 15.03
C ILE A 126 15.61 4.53 13.96
N LEU A 127 15.28 4.36 12.69
CA LEU A 127 15.95 5.04 11.58
C LEU A 127 15.38 6.43 11.30
N ASN A 128 14.31 6.80 12.00
CA ASN A 128 13.60 8.07 11.88
C ASN A 128 13.22 8.40 10.42
N GLN A 129 12.77 7.38 9.68
CA GLN A 129 12.34 7.51 8.29
C GLN A 129 10.82 7.64 8.22
N ARG A 130 10.33 8.37 7.22
CA ARG A 130 8.93 8.24 6.81
C ARG A 130 8.76 6.87 6.17
N VAL A 131 7.77 6.13 6.64
CA VAL A 131 7.39 4.84 6.10
C VAL A 131 5.92 4.97 5.75
N GLU A 132 5.53 4.52 4.59
CA GLU A 132 4.12 4.46 4.27
C GLU A 132 3.39 3.67 5.36
N ALA A 133 2.30 4.20 5.84
CA ALA A 133 1.77 4.09 7.20
C ALA A 133 1.27 2.73 7.66
N ARG A 134 1.75 1.63 7.15
CA ARG A 134 1.30 0.29 7.59
C ARG A 134 2.39 -0.71 7.28
N SER A 135 2.55 -1.73 8.14
CA SER A 135 3.38 -2.88 7.81
C SER A 135 2.93 -3.43 6.47
N PRO A 136 3.73 -3.34 5.41
CA PRO A 136 3.31 -3.89 4.12
C PRO A 136 3.08 -5.38 4.30
N PHE A 137 2.12 -5.93 3.57
CA PHE A 137 1.85 -7.37 3.59
C PHE A 137 3.13 -8.18 3.30
N VAL A 138 3.94 -7.71 2.34
CA VAL A 138 5.26 -8.28 2.03
C VAL A 138 6.29 -7.17 1.86
N SER A 139 7.55 -7.43 2.23
CA SER A 139 8.63 -6.49 1.99
C SER A 139 8.92 -6.36 0.49
N ARG A 140 9.43 -5.19 0.09
CA ARG A 140 9.83 -4.94 -1.31
C ARG A 140 10.81 -6.00 -1.83
N ASN A 141 11.77 -6.43 -1.01
CA ASN A 141 12.75 -7.43 -1.42
C ASN A 141 12.12 -8.78 -1.72
N VAL A 142 11.19 -9.24 -0.88
CA VAL A 142 10.42 -10.48 -1.11
C VAL A 142 9.58 -10.35 -2.37
N TRP A 143 8.86 -9.22 -2.53
CA TRP A 143 8.09 -8.94 -3.74
C TRP A 143 8.96 -9.00 -5.00
N MET A 144 10.08 -8.29 -5.03
CA MET A 144 10.97 -8.24 -6.19
C MET A 144 11.62 -9.59 -6.50
N SER A 145 11.87 -10.45 -5.50
CA SER A 145 12.38 -11.81 -5.73
C SER A 145 11.39 -12.72 -6.46
N CYS A 146 10.09 -12.40 -6.38
CA CYS A 146 9.01 -13.09 -7.08
C CYS A 146 8.69 -12.46 -8.46
N GLY A 147 9.40 -11.42 -8.89
CA GLY A 147 9.13 -10.62 -10.09
C GLY A 147 9.55 -11.25 -11.43
N GLY A 148 9.95 -12.52 -11.45
CA GLY A 148 10.34 -13.22 -12.67
C GLY A 148 9.19 -13.30 -13.68
N GLU A 149 9.54 -13.40 -14.97
CA GLU A 149 8.57 -13.55 -16.07
C GLU A 149 7.67 -14.78 -15.83
N ALA A 150 6.37 -14.59 -15.95
CA ALA A 150 5.40 -15.67 -15.77
C ALA A 150 5.29 -16.51 -17.04
N ALA A 151 5.15 -17.84 -16.88
CA ALA A 151 4.89 -18.75 -17.99
C ALA A 151 3.49 -18.48 -18.61
N PRO A 152 3.23 -18.88 -19.86
CA PRO A 152 1.92 -18.75 -20.47
C PRO A 152 0.84 -19.55 -19.74
N TRP A 153 -0.36 -18.98 -19.62
CA TRP A 153 -1.53 -19.60 -18.95
C TRP A 153 -2.44 -20.38 -19.90
N GLN A 154 -2.22 -20.26 -21.21
CA GLN A 154 -3.03 -20.93 -22.23
C GLN A 154 -2.95 -22.46 -22.07
N GLY A 155 -4.11 -23.10 -22.14
CA GLY A 155 -4.22 -24.55 -21.96
C GLY A 155 -4.05 -25.06 -20.54
N GLN A 156 -3.82 -24.18 -19.56
CA GLN A 156 -3.65 -24.55 -18.15
C GLN A 156 -4.98 -24.56 -17.38
N GLN A 157 -4.98 -25.16 -16.20
CA GLN A 157 -6.00 -24.93 -15.21
C GLN A 157 -5.68 -23.60 -14.49
N VAL A 158 -6.58 -22.62 -14.65
CA VAL A 158 -6.38 -21.24 -14.16
C VAL A 158 -7.41 -20.92 -13.09
N PHE A 159 -6.94 -20.42 -11.96
CA PHE A 159 -7.78 -19.85 -10.92
C PHE A 159 -7.65 -18.34 -10.96
N ALA A 160 -8.75 -17.61 -11.04
CA ALA A 160 -8.71 -16.16 -11.07
C ALA A 160 -9.57 -15.56 -9.96
N GLY A 161 -9.09 -14.45 -9.38
CA GLY A 161 -9.86 -13.60 -8.48
C GLY A 161 -10.27 -12.31 -9.18
N LEU A 162 -11.55 -11.95 -9.08
CA LEU A 162 -12.12 -10.73 -9.67
C LEU A 162 -12.64 -9.82 -8.57
N ASP A 163 -12.13 -8.59 -8.54
CA ASP A 163 -12.63 -7.49 -7.72
C ASP A 163 -13.21 -6.39 -8.60
N LEU A 164 -14.47 -6.02 -8.35
CA LEU A 164 -15.23 -5.08 -9.18
C LEU A 164 -15.36 -3.71 -8.52
N SER A 165 -14.75 -2.72 -9.11
CA SER A 165 -14.97 -1.30 -8.79
C SER A 165 -15.92 -0.64 -9.77
N ALA A 166 -16.55 0.49 -9.36
CA ALA A 166 -17.43 1.24 -10.29
C ALA A 166 -16.79 2.53 -10.80
N THR A 167 -16.17 3.34 -9.94
CA THR A 167 -15.89 4.75 -10.25
C THR A 167 -14.47 5.19 -9.94
N THR A 168 -13.98 4.95 -8.73
CA THR A 168 -12.73 5.54 -8.22
C THR A 168 -11.60 4.53 -8.10
N ASP A 169 -11.91 3.31 -7.71
CA ASP A 169 -10.93 2.24 -7.57
C ASP A 169 -10.73 1.47 -8.87
N LEU A 170 -9.69 0.67 -8.95
CA LEU A 170 -9.45 -0.20 -10.09
C LEU A 170 -10.33 -1.45 -10.01
N THR A 171 -10.91 -1.87 -11.13
CA THR A 171 -11.38 -3.25 -11.27
C THR A 171 -10.16 -4.11 -11.57
N ALA A 172 -10.02 -5.23 -10.88
CA ALA A 172 -8.85 -6.09 -10.97
C ALA A 172 -9.23 -7.56 -11.19
N LEU A 173 -8.53 -8.23 -12.09
CA LEU A 173 -8.54 -9.68 -12.26
C LEU A 173 -7.10 -10.18 -12.11
N VAL A 174 -6.88 -11.07 -11.15
CA VAL A 174 -5.60 -11.75 -10.97
C VAL A 174 -5.81 -13.22 -11.22
N ALA A 175 -5.12 -13.75 -12.22
CA ALA A 175 -5.13 -15.17 -12.60
C ALA A 175 -3.87 -15.85 -12.09
N ILE A 176 -4.00 -17.06 -11.55
CA ILE A 176 -2.89 -17.89 -11.07
C ILE A 176 -3.01 -19.31 -11.61
N TRP A 177 -1.86 -19.92 -11.88
CA TRP A 177 -1.76 -21.33 -12.32
C TRP A 177 -0.40 -21.90 -11.90
N ASN A 178 -0.27 -23.20 -11.87
CA ASN A 178 1.01 -23.87 -11.62
C ASN A 178 1.73 -24.18 -12.93
N ASP A 179 3.04 -23.98 -12.95
CA ASP A 179 3.88 -24.56 -13.98
C ASP A 179 4.19 -26.04 -13.73
N ALA A 180 4.99 -26.64 -14.59
CA ALA A 180 5.36 -28.05 -14.50
C ALA A 180 6.21 -28.39 -13.24
N GLU A 181 6.90 -27.40 -12.69
CA GLU A 181 7.72 -27.49 -11.48
C GLU A 181 6.90 -27.23 -10.20
N GLY A 182 5.63 -26.88 -10.32
CA GLY A 182 4.73 -26.54 -9.21
C GLY A 182 4.94 -25.14 -8.64
N VAL A 183 5.58 -24.25 -9.41
CA VAL A 183 5.70 -22.82 -9.07
C VAL A 183 4.47 -22.08 -9.53
N TRP A 184 3.88 -21.30 -8.66
CA TRP A 184 2.74 -20.46 -8.99
C TRP A 184 3.14 -19.35 -9.96
N GLN A 185 2.45 -19.26 -11.05
CA GLN A 185 2.52 -18.19 -12.03
C GLN A 185 1.35 -17.25 -11.82
N ALA A 186 1.52 -15.94 -12.01
CA ALA A 186 0.45 -14.98 -11.88
C ALA A 186 0.47 -13.97 -13.04
N ALA A 187 -0.73 -13.68 -13.56
CA ALA A 187 -0.99 -12.58 -14.48
C ALA A 187 -2.09 -11.68 -13.90
N SER A 188 -1.97 -10.38 -14.11
CA SER A 188 -2.91 -9.41 -13.56
C SER A 188 -3.39 -8.44 -14.63
N TYR A 189 -4.66 -8.12 -14.57
CA TYR A 189 -5.36 -7.23 -15.50
C TYR A 189 -6.17 -6.23 -14.71
N PHE A 190 -6.12 -4.97 -15.12
CA PHE A 190 -6.76 -3.87 -14.40
C PHE A 190 -7.56 -3.00 -15.35
N TRP A 191 -8.73 -2.56 -14.91
CA TRP A 191 -9.60 -1.65 -15.66
C TRP A 191 -9.95 -0.43 -14.84
N THR A 192 -10.11 0.69 -15.55
CA THR A 192 -10.53 1.97 -14.99
C THR A 192 -11.38 2.72 -16.04
N PRO A 193 -12.29 3.62 -15.61
CA PRO A 193 -12.96 4.50 -16.57
C PRO A 193 -11.99 5.40 -17.32
N GLU A 194 -12.19 5.63 -18.60
CA GLU A 194 -11.38 6.56 -19.39
C GLU A 194 -11.59 8.02 -18.95
N THR A 195 -12.85 8.39 -18.67
CA THR A 195 -13.19 9.76 -18.25
C THR A 195 -12.49 10.14 -16.95
N GLY A 196 -11.75 11.26 -17.00
CA GLY A 196 -11.06 11.81 -15.83
C GLY A 196 -9.78 11.06 -15.42
N LEU A 197 -9.21 10.21 -16.28
CA LEU A 197 -8.00 9.43 -15.99
C LEU A 197 -6.82 10.32 -15.58
N VAL A 198 -6.54 11.38 -16.35
CA VAL A 198 -5.43 12.32 -16.07
C VAL A 198 -5.62 13.07 -14.75
N ASP A 199 -6.86 13.44 -14.42
CA ASP A 199 -7.15 14.13 -13.16
C ASP A 199 -7.01 13.19 -11.96
N ARG A 200 -7.41 11.92 -12.12
CA ARG A 200 -7.17 10.87 -11.11
C ARG A 200 -5.67 10.61 -10.93
N ALA A 201 -4.91 10.51 -12.03
CA ALA A 201 -3.46 10.34 -11.97
C ALA A 201 -2.78 11.45 -11.15
N LYS A 202 -3.19 12.72 -11.37
CA LYS A 202 -2.68 13.87 -10.61
C LYS A 202 -3.10 13.86 -9.14
N ARG A 203 -4.38 13.57 -8.88
CA ARG A 203 -4.93 13.54 -7.52
C ARG A 203 -4.25 12.48 -6.66
N ASP A 204 -4.13 11.27 -7.21
CA ASP A 204 -3.62 10.09 -6.50
C ASP A 204 -2.08 10.01 -6.57
N ARG A 205 -1.44 10.86 -7.39
CA ARG A 205 0.00 10.84 -7.68
C ARG A 205 0.48 9.47 -8.20
N VAL A 206 -0.34 8.85 -9.02
CA VAL A 206 -0.10 7.54 -9.63
C VAL A 206 -0.18 7.70 -11.15
N PRO A 207 0.77 7.18 -11.93
CA PRO A 207 0.85 7.42 -13.39
C PRO A 207 -0.15 6.53 -14.18
N TYR A 208 -1.45 6.64 -13.86
CA TYR A 208 -2.50 5.84 -14.51
C TYR A 208 -2.57 6.08 -16.01
N ASP A 209 -2.36 7.31 -16.45
CA ASP A 209 -2.31 7.70 -17.86
C ASP A 209 -1.14 7.04 -18.59
N VAL A 210 0.04 7.04 -18.00
CA VAL A 210 1.22 6.36 -18.57
C VAL A 210 0.99 4.85 -18.64
N TRP A 211 0.41 4.24 -17.61
CA TRP A 211 0.13 2.81 -17.60
C TRP A 211 -0.96 2.42 -18.59
N ALA A 212 -1.93 3.30 -18.85
CA ALA A 212 -2.92 3.10 -19.90
C ALA A 212 -2.28 3.12 -21.29
N ASP A 213 -1.42 4.11 -21.56
CA ASP A 213 -0.68 4.21 -22.84
C ASP A 213 0.25 3.01 -23.07
N GLN A 214 0.80 2.43 -22.00
CA GLN A 214 1.65 1.25 -22.07
C GLN A 214 0.91 -0.08 -22.09
N GLY A 215 -0.44 -0.07 -21.97
CA GLY A 215 -1.27 -1.27 -21.94
C GLY A 215 -1.28 -2.04 -20.61
N HIS A 216 -0.70 -1.47 -19.55
CA HIS A 216 -0.73 -2.04 -18.19
C HIS A 216 -2.05 -1.77 -17.46
N LEU A 217 -2.80 -0.76 -17.88
CA LEU A 217 -4.10 -0.40 -17.33
C LEU A 217 -5.09 -0.27 -18.48
N LEU A 218 -6.11 -1.10 -18.50
CA LEU A 218 -7.13 -1.06 -19.54
C LEU A 218 -8.18 0.02 -19.21
N THR A 219 -8.57 0.81 -20.19
CA THR A 219 -9.61 1.82 -20.01
C THR A 219 -10.92 1.33 -20.60
N THR A 220 -12.04 1.67 -19.94
CA THR A 220 -13.39 1.46 -20.48
C THR A 220 -14.05 2.80 -20.76
N PRO A 221 -14.88 2.92 -21.80
CA PRO A 221 -15.57 4.17 -22.14
C PRO A 221 -16.45 4.66 -20.97
N GLY A 222 -16.55 5.99 -20.82
CA GLY A 222 -17.43 6.61 -19.84
C GLY A 222 -16.78 6.93 -18.49
N ALA A 223 -17.63 7.28 -17.51
CA ALA A 223 -17.21 7.72 -16.17
C ALA A 223 -17.26 6.60 -15.11
N THR A 224 -17.70 5.40 -15.51
CA THR A 224 -17.72 4.18 -14.67
C THR A 224 -17.11 3.04 -15.45
N VAL A 225 -16.57 2.04 -14.75
CA VAL A 225 -16.08 0.82 -15.43
C VAL A 225 -17.25 0.13 -16.13
N ASP A 226 -17.11 -0.10 -17.42
CA ASP A 226 -18.06 -0.88 -18.21
C ASP A 226 -17.73 -2.37 -18.06
N TYR A 227 -18.58 -3.09 -17.33
CA TYR A 227 -18.36 -4.50 -17.05
C TYR A 227 -18.53 -5.42 -18.26
N ASP A 228 -19.08 -4.94 -19.37
CA ASP A 228 -19.15 -5.74 -20.59
C ASP A 228 -17.75 -5.96 -21.19
N PHE A 229 -16.84 -4.98 -21.04
CA PHE A 229 -15.42 -5.15 -21.41
C PHE A 229 -14.73 -6.20 -20.54
N VAL A 230 -14.96 -6.15 -19.22
CA VAL A 230 -14.39 -7.13 -18.27
C VAL A 230 -14.95 -8.53 -18.55
N ALA A 231 -16.26 -8.62 -18.81
CA ALA A 231 -16.93 -9.89 -19.13
C ALA A 231 -16.42 -10.49 -20.44
N SER A 232 -16.23 -9.67 -21.48
CA SER A 232 -15.64 -10.13 -22.75
C SER A 232 -14.26 -10.71 -22.55
N PHE A 233 -13.40 -10.04 -21.76
CA PHE A 233 -12.06 -10.51 -21.44
C PHE A 233 -12.08 -11.84 -20.68
N VAL A 234 -12.97 -11.99 -19.69
CA VAL A 234 -13.12 -13.23 -18.91
C VAL A 234 -13.55 -14.39 -19.82
N LEU A 235 -14.47 -14.14 -20.76
CA LEU A 235 -14.93 -15.18 -21.70
C LEU A 235 -13.85 -15.56 -22.72
N GLU A 236 -13.08 -14.60 -23.20
CA GLU A 236 -11.92 -14.86 -24.06
C GLU A 236 -10.88 -15.73 -23.36
N MET A 237 -10.52 -15.38 -22.11
CA MET A 237 -9.63 -16.18 -21.27
C MET A 237 -10.19 -17.59 -21.06
N ALA A 238 -11.47 -17.74 -20.75
CA ALA A 238 -12.12 -19.03 -20.56
C ALA A 238 -12.17 -19.89 -21.83
N GLY A 239 -12.07 -19.27 -23.02
CA GLY A 239 -11.94 -19.98 -24.30
C GLY A 239 -10.56 -20.58 -24.52
N GLU A 240 -9.53 -20.08 -23.81
CA GLU A 240 -8.13 -20.51 -23.96
C GLU A 240 -7.61 -21.35 -22.79
N CYS A 241 -8.32 -21.44 -21.67
CA CYS A 241 -7.89 -22.19 -20.47
C CYS A 241 -9.07 -22.78 -19.69
N ASP A 242 -8.79 -23.69 -18.76
CA ASP A 242 -9.77 -24.21 -17.81
C ASP A 242 -9.93 -23.24 -16.62
N LEU A 243 -10.74 -22.18 -16.81
CA LEU A 243 -10.89 -21.08 -15.89
C LEU A 243 -11.88 -21.38 -14.75
N THR A 244 -11.45 -21.13 -13.52
CA THR A 244 -12.34 -20.98 -12.36
C THR A 244 -12.20 -19.57 -11.81
N LEU A 245 -13.31 -18.83 -11.72
CA LEU A 245 -13.33 -17.42 -11.29
C LEU A 245 -13.91 -17.28 -9.88
N ALA A 246 -13.09 -16.84 -8.93
CA ALA A 246 -13.51 -16.44 -7.60
C ALA A 246 -13.91 -14.97 -7.56
N PHE A 247 -14.94 -14.63 -6.79
CA PHE A 247 -15.44 -13.26 -6.70
C PHE A 247 -16.08 -12.96 -5.34
N ASP A 248 -16.14 -11.67 -4.99
CA ASP A 248 -16.94 -11.19 -3.85
C ASP A 248 -18.42 -10.98 -4.27
N ARG A 249 -19.32 -11.12 -3.31
CA ARG A 249 -20.79 -10.94 -3.51
C ARG A 249 -21.18 -9.57 -4.04
N TRP A 250 -20.38 -8.54 -3.74
CA TRP A 250 -20.67 -7.17 -4.19
C TRP A 250 -20.69 -7.05 -5.71
N ARG A 251 -21.76 -6.43 -6.26
CA ARG A 251 -21.95 -6.15 -7.70
C ARG A 251 -22.01 -7.37 -8.61
N MET A 252 -21.94 -8.57 -8.07
CA MET A 252 -21.91 -9.79 -8.87
C MET A 252 -23.20 -9.99 -9.72
N GLY A 253 -24.35 -9.52 -9.23
CA GLY A 253 -25.59 -9.54 -10.04
C GLY A 253 -25.45 -8.79 -11.35
N THR A 254 -24.83 -7.60 -11.33
CA THR A 254 -24.58 -6.79 -12.52
C THR A 254 -23.56 -7.45 -13.42
N PHE A 255 -22.49 -8.01 -12.89
CA PHE A 255 -21.46 -8.68 -13.69
C PHE A 255 -21.98 -9.97 -14.36
N ARG A 256 -22.81 -10.76 -13.67
CA ARG A 256 -23.50 -11.91 -14.29
C ARG A 256 -24.38 -11.50 -15.47
N GLN A 257 -25.05 -10.37 -15.37
CA GLN A 257 -25.83 -9.82 -16.51
C GLN A 257 -24.92 -9.42 -17.67
N SER A 258 -23.74 -8.84 -17.39
CA SER A 258 -22.75 -8.52 -18.42
C SER A 258 -22.23 -9.81 -19.09
N LEU A 259 -21.87 -10.83 -18.32
CA LEU A 259 -21.47 -12.14 -18.86
C LEU A 259 -22.54 -12.73 -19.78
N ALA A 260 -23.81 -12.73 -19.34
CA ALA A 260 -24.92 -13.24 -20.16
C ALA A 260 -25.10 -12.43 -21.45
N ARG A 261 -24.99 -11.09 -21.40
CA ARG A 261 -25.02 -10.24 -22.61
C ARG A 261 -23.86 -10.55 -23.56
N MET A 262 -22.69 -10.87 -23.02
CA MET A 262 -21.50 -11.23 -23.82
C MET A 262 -21.50 -12.68 -24.28
N GLY A 263 -22.56 -13.46 -23.99
CA GLY A 263 -22.75 -14.81 -24.52
C GLY A 263 -22.39 -15.95 -23.58
N ALA A 264 -22.14 -15.69 -22.30
CA ALA A 264 -21.95 -16.77 -21.32
C ALA A 264 -23.23 -17.59 -21.14
N SER A 265 -23.10 -18.91 -21.11
CA SER A 265 -24.22 -19.80 -20.76
C SER A 265 -24.47 -19.81 -19.26
N ASP A 266 -25.69 -20.13 -18.85
CA ASP A 266 -26.04 -20.31 -17.42
C ASP A 266 -25.20 -21.43 -16.80
N GLU A 267 -24.86 -22.46 -17.53
CA GLU A 267 -23.99 -23.55 -17.11
C GLU A 267 -22.57 -23.05 -16.82
N PHE A 268 -21.98 -22.24 -17.72
CA PHE A 268 -20.69 -21.59 -17.50
C PHE A 268 -20.69 -20.78 -16.19
N ILE A 269 -21.70 -19.93 -16.00
CA ILE A 269 -21.82 -19.09 -14.82
C ILE A 269 -21.93 -19.94 -13.53
N ALA A 270 -22.73 -21.03 -13.57
CA ALA A 270 -22.91 -21.91 -12.40
C ALA A 270 -21.66 -22.71 -12.06
N ASP A 271 -20.95 -23.22 -13.06
CA ASP A 271 -19.84 -24.14 -12.87
C ASP A 271 -18.50 -23.44 -12.62
N ARG A 272 -18.27 -22.30 -13.28
CA ARG A 272 -16.98 -21.62 -13.29
C ARG A 272 -16.86 -20.47 -12.31
N MET A 273 -17.98 -19.92 -11.86
CA MET A 273 -17.97 -18.79 -10.93
C MET A 273 -18.20 -19.25 -9.49
N LYS A 274 -17.24 -18.99 -8.64
CA LYS A 274 -17.25 -19.39 -7.22
C LYS A 274 -17.26 -18.17 -6.32
N GLU A 275 -18.20 -18.16 -5.39
CA GLU A 275 -18.28 -17.14 -4.37
C GLU A 275 -17.17 -17.32 -3.34
N PHE A 276 -16.39 -16.26 -3.06
CA PHE A 276 -15.32 -16.26 -2.08
C PHE A 276 -15.54 -15.13 -1.06
N GLY A 277 -15.65 -15.51 0.21
CA GLY A 277 -15.87 -14.52 1.28
C GLY A 277 -14.61 -13.71 1.59
N GLN A 278 -14.76 -12.39 1.78
CA GLN A 278 -13.65 -11.51 2.15
C GLN A 278 -13.46 -11.33 3.66
N GLY A 279 -14.19 -12.06 4.50
CA GLY A 279 -14.01 -12.04 5.95
C GLY A 279 -12.76 -12.78 6.42
N PHE A 280 -12.33 -12.51 7.66
CA PHE A 280 -11.12 -13.10 8.26
C PHE A 280 -11.06 -14.64 8.13
N ILE A 281 -12.18 -15.33 8.29
CA ILE A 281 -12.25 -16.81 8.20
C ILE A 281 -11.80 -17.31 6.83
N SER A 282 -12.14 -16.59 5.74
CA SER A 282 -11.83 -17.02 4.37
C SER A 282 -10.50 -16.45 3.88
N ILE A 283 -10.22 -15.18 4.20
CA ILE A 283 -9.04 -14.47 3.68
C ILE A 283 -7.77 -14.85 4.45
N SER A 284 -7.80 -14.99 5.79
CA SER A 284 -6.58 -15.23 6.57
C SER A 284 -5.81 -16.47 6.11
N PRO A 285 -6.44 -17.66 5.93
CA PRO A 285 -5.71 -18.84 5.45
C PRO A 285 -5.12 -18.65 4.04
N ALA A 286 -5.80 -17.89 3.17
CA ALA A 286 -5.30 -17.61 1.82
C ALA A 286 -4.10 -16.66 1.85
N LEU A 287 -4.11 -15.65 2.73
CA LEU A 287 -2.98 -14.74 2.92
C LEU A 287 -1.77 -15.45 3.53
N ASP A 288 -1.98 -16.34 4.50
CA ASP A 288 -0.90 -17.13 5.11
C ASP A 288 -0.19 -18.00 4.06
N LEU A 289 -0.96 -18.64 3.16
CA LEU A 289 -0.40 -19.44 2.06
C LEU A 289 0.34 -18.55 1.05
N LEU A 290 -0.24 -17.41 0.67
CA LEU A 290 0.37 -16.47 -0.24
C LEU A 290 1.70 -15.93 0.31
N GLU A 291 1.73 -15.53 1.59
CA GLU A 291 2.94 -15.05 2.25
C GLU A 291 4.02 -16.15 2.28
N ALA A 292 3.65 -17.37 2.66
CA ALA A 292 4.58 -18.50 2.69
C ALA A 292 5.17 -18.82 1.30
N ASP A 293 4.35 -18.77 0.24
CA ASP A 293 4.81 -19.02 -1.12
C ASP A 293 5.70 -17.88 -1.64
N MET A 294 5.42 -16.63 -1.28
CA MET A 294 6.29 -15.50 -1.61
C MET A 294 7.64 -15.56 -0.88
N LEU A 295 7.64 -15.83 0.42
CA LEU A 295 8.86 -15.98 1.22
C LEU A 295 9.76 -17.11 0.71
N ASN A 296 9.18 -18.18 0.16
CA ASN A 296 9.91 -19.30 -0.43
C ASN A 296 10.18 -19.13 -1.93
N ALA A 297 9.92 -17.95 -2.52
CA ALA A 297 10.08 -17.65 -3.93
C ALA A 297 9.38 -18.67 -4.88
N ARG A 298 8.23 -19.19 -4.46
CA ARG A 298 7.39 -20.13 -5.23
C ARG A 298 6.31 -19.45 -6.06
N ILE A 299 6.46 -18.13 -6.28
CA ILE A 299 5.55 -17.33 -7.11
C ILE A 299 6.36 -16.59 -8.18
N ARG A 300 5.77 -16.42 -9.38
CA ARG A 300 6.26 -15.55 -10.46
C ARG A 300 5.12 -14.65 -10.91
N HIS A 301 5.23 -13.35 -10.65
CA HIS A 301 4.15 -12.37 -10.93
C HIS A 301 4.46 -11.40 -12.08
N GLY A 302 5.53 -11.62 -12.82
CA GLY A 302 5.86 -10.85 -14.02
C GLY A 302 6.23 -9.38 -13.80
N GLY A 303 6.26 -8.89 -12.56
CA GLY A 303 6.64 -7.50 -12.26
C GLY A 303 5.64 -6.45 -12.78
N HIS A 304 4.36 -6.78 -12.97
CA HIS A 304 3.35 -5.85 -13.47
C HIS A 304 3.28 -4.57 -12.62
N PRO A 305 3.40 -3.35 -13.20
CA PRO A 305 3.57 -2.12 -12.42
C PRO A 305 2.35 -1.76 -11.55
N VAL A 306 1.13 -1.97 -12.05
CA VAL A 306 -0.10 -1.72 -11.27
C VAL A 306 -0.20 -2.71 -10.11
N LEU A 307 0.09 -4.01 -10.34
CA LEU A 307 0.10 -5.02 -9.28
C LEU A 307 1.17 -4.71 -8.23
N THR A 308 2.35 -4.26 -8.66
CA THR A 308 3.44 -3.86 -7.77
C THR A 308 3.05 -2.67 -6.89
N MET A 309 2.35 -1.67 -7.44
CA MET A 309 1.79 -0.58 -6.66
C MET A 309 0.75 -1.09 -5.65
N CYS A 310 -0.17 -1.96 -6.06
CA CYS A 310 -1.17 -2.54 -5.15
C CYS A 310 -0.51 -3.32 -4.01
N ALA A 311 0.50 -4.13 -4.30
CA ALA A 311 1.24 -4.90 -3.30
C ALA A 311 2.00 -4.00 -2.32
N ALA A 312 2.62 -2.91 -2.81
CA ALA A 312 3.30 -1.93 -1.97
C ALA A 312 2.34 -1.21 -1.00
N ASN A 313 1.07 -1.04 -1.40
CA ASN A 313 0.03 -0.40 -0.59
C ASN A 313 -0.80 -1.41 0.24
N ALA A 314 -0.60 -2.71 0.05
CA ALA A 314 -1.33 -3.73 0.79
C ALA A 314 -0.87 -3.78 2.25
N VAL A 315 -1.83 -3.75 3.16
CA VAL A 315 -1.59 -3.76 4.60
C VAL A 315 -2.41 -4.85 5.27
N VAL A 316 -1.83 -5.46 6.28
CA VAL A 316 -2.52 -6.46 7.11
C VAL A 316 -3.24 -5.76 8.25
N VAL A 317 -4.52 -6.05 8.39
CA VAL A 317 -5.32 -5.67 9.57
C VAL A 317 -5.50 -6.92 10.40
N GLN A 318 -5.07 -6.88 11.65
CA GLN A 318 -5.29 -7.98 12.59
C GLN A 318 -6.67 -7.85 13.23
N ASP A 319 -7.34 -8.98 13.43
CA ASP A 319 -8.55 -9.01 14.25
C ASP A 319 -8.22 -8.64 15.69
N ALA A 320 -9.06 -7.84 16.30
CA ALA A 320 -8.91 -7.40 17.70
C ALA A 320 -9.45 -8.48 18.67
N ALA A 321 -9.16 -9.76 18.45
CA ALA A 321 -9.58 -10.84 19.33
C ALA A 321 -8.64 -10.99 20.55
#